data_a5a3251cd99f4c99f7dfca8ca3c462e7
#
_entry.id   a5a3251cd99f4c99f7dfca8ca3c462e7
#
_cell.length_a   1.000
_cell.length_b   1.000
_cell.length_c   1.000
_cell.angle_alpha   90.00
_cell.angle_beta   90.00
_cell.angle_gamma   90.00
#
_symmetry.space_group_name_H-M   'P 1'
#
loop_
_entity.id
_entity.type
_entity.pdbx_description
1 polymer ?
#
loop_
_entity_poly.entity_id
_entity_poly.type
_entity_poly.pdbx_seq_one_letter_code
_entity_poly.pdbx_strand_id
1 'polypeptide(L)'
;QVLGAGGNAALGIPPATSIPELIERIQGPEHLRATMIVAAPLMHGTGQFSAIISLNGGGTVCALPSRKFDAVELWNEVERLKATNIVLVGLAFSTPMLEALEANPGRWDLSSVRSMSSSGSMWSQENKRGLLGHIPQAMIADSFGSSEAVGLGASASAAGMEAQTAAFMLGPNTGVFTEDGRRVEPGSGERGLVAVSGFLPMGYYKDEEKSAKTFRIMEGVRWSVPGDWAEVNADGTLKLLGRGSVCINTGGEKVFPEEVEEALKRHASVRDAVVVGVPDPRFGERICAVVEPEAGVLPTLAELSAHVHSQLAGYKAPRELVVVDTIGQ
;
A
#
# COMPACT_ATOMS: atom_id res chain seq x y z
N GLN A 1 -16.48 -11.58 11.56
CA GLN A 1 -15.61 -12.75 11.29
C GLN A 1 -14.33 -12.37 10.54
N VAL A 2 -14.37 -11.49 9.53
CA VAL A 2 -13.18 -11.08 8.75
C VAL A 2 -12.14 -10.39 9.63
N LEU A 3 -12.56 -9.61 10.61
CA LEU A 3 -11.68 -8.84 11.50
C LEU A 3 -11.36 -9.53 12.83
N GLY A 4 -12.11 -10.58 13.19
CA GLY A 4 -12.02 -11.23 14.49
C GLY A 4 -11.27 -12.54 14.52
N ALA A 5 -10.70 -12.94 13.40
CA ALA A 5 -10.18 -14.30 13.28
C ALA A 5 -8.81 -14.54 13.94
N GLY A 6 -8.20 -13.54 14.58
CA GLY A 6 -6.99 -13.72 15.39
C GLY A 6 -5.78 -14.31 14.66
N GLY A 7 -5.76 -14.24 13.32
CA GLY A 7 -4.62 -14.68 12.55
C GLY A 7 -3.53 -13.64 12.52
N ASN A 8 -2.28 -14.08 12.45
CA ASN A 8 -1.12 -13.22 12.19
C ASN A 8 -0.30 -13.86 11.08
N ALA A 9 -0.54 -13.41 9.85
CA ALA A 9 0.13 -13.95 8.66
C ALA A 9 1.66 -13.74 8.73
N ALA A 10 2.12 -12.67 9.36
CA ALA A 10 3.55 -12.39 9.52
C ALA A 10 4.24 -13.39 10.45
N LEU A 11 3.51 -14.02 11.36
CA LEU A 11 3.99 -15.07 12.26
C LEU A 11 3.59 -16.49 11.79
N GLY A 12 2.98 -16.61 10.61
CA GLY A 12 2.46 -17.89 10.11
C GLY A 12 1.28 -18.45 10.93
N ILE A 13 0.61 -17.62 11.72
CA ILE A 13 -0.52 -18.01 12.54
C ILE A 13 -1.80 -17.90 11.71
N PRO A 14 -2.48 -19.02 11.41
CA PRO A 14 -3.74 -18.98 10.67
C PRO A 14 -4.85 -18.33 11.51
N PRO A 15 -5.92 -17.82 10.88
CA PRO A 15 -7.10 -17.34 11.59
C PRO A 15 -7.66 -18.35 12.57
N ALA A 16 -8.15 -17.89 13.72
CA ALA A 16 -8.85 -18.76 14.66
C ALA A 16 -10.15 -19.28 14.02
N THR A 17 -10.45 -20.55 14.20
CA THR A 17 -11.63 -21.21 13.63
C THR A 17 -12.84 -21.19 14.57
N SER A 18 -12.61 -20.87 15.84
CA SER A 18 -13.66 -20.82 16.86
C SER A 18 -13.38 -19.77 17.93
N ILE A 19 -14.43 -19.36 18.67
CA ILE A 19 -14.30 -18.44 19.80
C ILE A 19 -13.44 -19.02 20.93
N PRO A 20 -13.58 -20.29 21.34
CA PRO A 20 -12.69 -20.89 22.35
C PRO A 20 -11.22 -20.83 21.94
N GLU A 21 -10.88 -21.16 20.69
CA GLU A 21 -9.53 -21.06 20.18
C GLU A 21 -9.00 -19.60 20.22
N LEU A 22 -9.84 -18.63 19.85
CA LEU A 22 -9.48 -17.22 19.94
C LEU A 22 -9.18 -16.80 21.39
N ILE A 23 -10.00 -17.23 22.33
CA ILE A 23 -9.82 -16.96 23.78
C ILE A 23 -8.52 -17.58 24.27
N GLU A 24 -8.23 -18.83 23.92
CA GLU A 24 -6.99 -19.51 24.26
C GLU A 24 -5.75 -18.75 23.73
N ARG A 25 -5.80 -18.27 22.49
CA ARG A 25 -4.73 -17.45 21.90
C ARG A 25 -4.54 -16.12 22.64
N ILE A 26 -5.66 -15.46 23.01
CA ILE A 26 -5.63 -14.21 23.76
C ILE A 26 -5.04 -14.41 25.16
N GLN A 27 -5.31 -15.55 25.78
CA GLN A 27 -4.78 -15.93 27.10
C GLN A 27 -3.35 -16.49 27.04
N GLY A 28 -2.84 -16.73 25.81
CA GLY A 28 -1.50 -17.23 25.56
C GLY A 28 -0.39 -16.28 25.99
N PRO A 29 0.87 -16.62 25.68
CA PRO A 29 2.04 -15.88 26.14
C PRO A 29 1.97 -14.38 25.76
N GLU A 30 2.25 -13.52 26.70
CA GLU A 30 2.14 -12.06 26.55
C GLU A 30 3.03 -11.50 25.41
N HIS A 31 4.18 -12.14 25.17
CA HIS A 31 5.11 -11.74 24.10
C HIS A 31 4.56 -11.93 22.68
N LEU A 32 3.47 -12.67 22.52
CA LEU A 32 2.76 -12.81 21.23
C LEU A 32 1.71 -11.72 21.02
N ARG A 33 1.42 -10.90 22.03
CA ARG A 33 0.48 -9.80 21.93
C ARG A 33 1.17 -8.56 21.37
N ALA A 34 0.52 -7.93 20.41
CA ALA A 34 1.03 -6.70 19.82
C ALA A 34 0.84 -5.51 20.77
N THR A 35 1.88 -4.70 20.96
CA THR A 35 1.73 -3.30 21.38
C THR A 35 1.88 -2.47 20.11
N MET A 36 0.76 -1.95 19.62
CA MET A 36 0.66 -1.34 18.30
C MET A 36 0.49 0.18 18.42
N ILE A 37 1.36 0.94 17.74
CA ILE A 37 1.13 2.35 17.48
C ILE A 37 0.43 2.49 16.14
N VAL A 38 -0.73 3.13 16.16
CA VAL A 38 -1.50 3.46 14.95
C VAL A 38 -1.23 4.91 14.59
N ALA A 39 -0.25 5.13 13.70
CA ALA A 39 0.04 6.44 13.15
C ALA A 39 -1.02 6.87 12.11
N ALA A 40 -1.56 5.90 11.37
CA ALA A 40 -2.67 6.13 10.45
C ALA A 40 -3.93 6.62 11.18
N PRO A 41 -4.70 7.58 10.63
CA PRO A 41 -5.94 8.03 11.22
C PRO A 41 -6.92 6.86 11.43
N LEU A 42 -7.56 6.79 12.60
CA LEU A 42 -8.55 5.73 12.90
C LEU A 42 -9.82 5.81 12.06
N MET A 43 -10.08 6.92 11.37
CA MET A 43 -11.14 7.02 10.37
C MET A 43 -10.75 6.36 9.03
N HIS A 44 -9.47 6.11 8.78
CA HIS A 44 -8.98 5.40 7.61
C HIS A 44 -8.98 3.89 7.86
N GLY A 45 -9.36 3.08 6.85
CA GLY A 45 -9.45 1.62 6.98
C GLY A 45 -8.17 0.97 7.50
N THR A 46 -7.00 1.44 7.06
CA THR A 46 -5.70 0.94 7.54
C THR A 46 -5.57 1.09 9.06
N GLY A 47 -5.85 2.26 9.61
CA GLY A 47 -5.79 2.49 11.05
C GLY A 47 -6.86 1.70 11.81
N GLN A 48 -8.12 1.81 11.37
CA GLN A 48 -9.26 1.18 12.03
C GLN A 48 -9.16 -0.34 12.06
N PHE A 49 -8.92 -0.97 10.91
CA PHE A 49 -8.90 -2.43 10.82
C PHE A 49 -7.71 -3.03 11.56
N SER A 50 -6.54 -2.40 11.47
CA SER A 50 -5.35 -2.84 12.20
C SER A 50 -5.55 -2.74 13.72
N ALA A 51 -6.15 -1.64 14.20
CA ALA A 51 -6.49 -1.48 15.61
C ALA A 51 -7.46 -2.57 16.09
N ILE A 52 -8.54 -2.82 15.34
CA ILE A 52 -9.51 -3.87 15.68
C ILE A 52 -8.86 -5.26 15.69
N ILE A 53 -8.01 -5.58 14.70
CA ILE A 53 -7.29 -6.85 14.64
C ILE A 53 -6.37 -7.02 15.86
N SER A 54 -5.62 -5.97 16.22
CA SER A 54 -4.74 -6.00 17.38
C SER A 54 -5.52 -6.24 18.69
N LEU A 55 -6.60 -5.47 18.91
CA LEU A 55 -7.45 -5.62 20.09
C LEU A 55 -8.11 -7.01 20.17
N ASN A 56 -8.58 -7.54 19.05
CA ASN A 56 -9.15 -8.89 18.99
C ASN A 56 -8.12 -9.99 19.30
N GLY A 57 -6.84 -9.74 19.04
CA GLY A 57 -5.73 -10.61 19.43
C GLY A 57 -5.24 -10.40 20.87
N GLY A 58 -5.93 -9.61 21.69
CA GLY A 58 -5.52 -9.28 23.06
C GLY A 58 -4.37 -8.29 23.15
N GLY A 59 -4.04 -7.62 22.04
CA GLY A 59 -3.00 -6.60 21.98
C GLY A 59 -3.43 -5.24 22.55
N THR A 60 -2.46 -4.35 22.65
CA THR A 60 -2.64 -2.96 23.06
C THR A 60 -2.58 -2.06 21.83
N VAL A 61 -3.45 -1.06 21.76
CA VAL A 61 -3.44 -0.04 20.71
C VAL A 61 -3.19 1.32 21.31
N CYS A 62 -2.21 2.03 20.77
CA CYS A 62 -1.89 3.40 21.11
C CYS A 62 -2.13 4.31 19.89
N ALA A 63 -2.95 5.33 20.06
CA ALA A 63 -3.07 6.44 19.12
C ALA A 63 -2.16 7.59 19.58
N LEU A 64 -1.55 8.28 18.62
CA LEU A 64 -0.73 9.46 18.93
C LEU A 64 -1.64 10.62 19.41
N PRO A 65 -1.25 11.35 20.45
CA PRO A 65 -2.06 12.44 21.03
C PRO A 65 -2.18 13.65 20.11
N SER A 66 -1.17 13.93 19.29
CA SER A 66 -1.17 15.09 18.39
C SER A 66 -2.15 14.93 17.23
N ARG A 67 -2.81 16.02 16.86
CA ARG A 67 -3.74 16.03 15.71
C ARG A 67 -3.04 15.92 14.37
N LYS A 68 -1.82 16.43 14.27
CA LYS A 68 -0.94 16.30 13.11
C LYS A 68 0.08 15.23 13.42
N PHE A 69 0.44 14.45 12.41
CA PHE A 69 1.48 13.45 12.56
C PHE A 69 2.82 14.12 12.92
N ASP A 70 3.46 13.62 13.95
CA ASP A 70 4.79 14.02 14.40
C ASP A 70 5.64 12.76 14.61
N ALA A 71 6.69 12.62 13.80
CA ALA A 71 7.56 11.45 13.83
C ALA A 71 8.39 11.36 15.11
N VAL A 72 8.76 12.50 15.72
CA VAL A 72 9.50 12.51 16.99
C VAL A 72 8.59 12.03 18.13
N GLU A 73 7.34 12.46 18.15
CA GLU A 73 6.33 11.95 19.07
C GLU A 73 6.13 10.44 18.90
N LEU A 74 6.01 9.97 17.65
CA LEU A 74 5.86 8.54 17.36
C LEU A 74 7.03 7.75 17.94
N TRP A 75 8.27 8.15 17.69
CA TRP A 75 9.44 7.40 18.16
C TRP A 75 9.60 7.46 19.68
N ASN A 76 9.23 8.57 20.33
CA ASN A 76 9.16 8.66 21.79
C ASN A 76 8.14 7.66 22.36
N GLU A 77 6.98 7.54 21.74
CA GLU A 77 5.95 6.58 22.18
C GLU A 77 6.36 5.13 21.89
N VAL A 78 7.05 4.86 20.77
CA VAL A 78 7.62 3.54 20.47
C VAL A 78 8.55 3.09 21.59
N GLU A 79 9.50 3.94 22.00
CA GLU A 79 10.44 3.65 23.08
C GLU A 79 9.74 3.49 24.41
N ARG A 80 8.86 4.44 24.76
CA ARG A 80 8.14 4.47 26.06
C ARG A 80 7.28 3.24 26.28
N LEU A 81 6.55 2.81 25.25
CA LEU A 81 5.62 1.68 25.31
C LEU A 81 6.28 0.34 24.97
N LYS A 82 7.53 0.35 24.52
CA LYS A 82 8.18 -0.82 23.90
C LYS A 82 7.29 -1.40 22.79
N ALA A 83 6.81 -0.52 21.90
CA ALA A 83 5.88 -0.90 20.85
C ALA A 83 6.51 -1.93 19.92
N THR A 84 5.71 -2.93 19.56
CA THR A 84 6.16 -4.03 18.67
C THR A 84 5.73 -3.84 17.25
N ASN A 85 4.65 -3.08 17.02
CA ASN A 85 4.04 -2.89 15.72
C ASN A 85 3.72 -1.41 15.46
N ILE A 86 3.96 -0.95 14.24
CA ILE A 86 3.62 0.40 13.78
C ILE A 86 2.74 0.26 12.53
N VAL A 87 1.63 1.00 12.49
CA VAL A 87 0.73 1.05 11.34
C VAL A 87 0.69 2.45 10.76
N LEU A 88 0.93 2.56 9.45
CA LEU A 88 1.05 3.84 8.74
C LEU A 88 0.37 3.79 7.36
N VAL A 89 0.37 4.91 6.63
CA VAL A 89 -0.12 5.00 5.24
C VAL A 89 0.98 5.61 4.37
N GLY A 90 1.76 4.75 3.71
CA GLY A 90 2.74 5.12 2.70
C GLY A 90 3.77 6.18 3.12
N LEU A 91 4.24 6.91 2.13
CA LEU A 91 5.33 7.89 2.28
C LEU A 91 4.98 9.08 3.16
N ALA A 92 3.71 9.47 3.22
CA ALA A 92 3.25 10.56 4.08
C ALA A 92 3.66 10.43 5.55
N PHE A 93 3.77 9.20 6.01
CA PHE A 93 4.18 8.88 7.38
C PHE A 93 5.63 8.40 7.43
N SER A 94 6.00 7.53 6.52
CA SER A 94 7.30 6.86 6.57
C SER A 94 8.48 7.78 6.22
N THR A 95 8.28 8.78 5.35
CA THR A 95 9.34 9.76 5.04
C THR A 95 9.73 10.58 6.26
N PRO A 96 8.82 11.29 6.95
CA PRO A 96 9.20 12.01 8.16
C PRO A 96 9.68 11.08 9.29
N MET A 97 9.23 9.80 9.33
CA MET A 97 9.77 8.82 10.27
C MET A 97 11.24 8.55 10.01
N LEU A 98 11.63 8.34 8.74
CA LEU A 98 13.02 8.11 8.35
C LEU A 98 13.87 9.36 8.60
N GLU A 99 13.42 10.52 8.16
CA GLU A 99 14.10 11.82 8.37
C GLU A 99 14.39 12.07 9.87
N ALA A 100 13.44 11.75 10.75
CA ALA A 100 13.63 11.89 12.19
C ALA A 100 14.72 10.97 12.75
N LEU A 101 14.83 9.73 12.24
CA LEU A 101 15.88 8.78 12.62
C LEU A 101 17.26 9.23 12.11
N GLU A 102 17.33 9.70 10.88
CA GLU A 102 18.56 10.19 10.25
C GLU A 102 19.07 11.48 10.95
N ALA A 103 18.17 12.38 11.30
CA ALA A 103 18.51 13.60 12.04
C ALA A 103 18.92 13.34 13.51
N ASN A 104 18.56 12.20 14.08
CA ASN A 104 18.82 11.88 15.49
C ASN A 104 19.34 10.45 15.66
N PRO A 105 20.52 10.11 15.13
CA PRO A 105 21.03 8.74 15.14
C PRO A 105 21.23 8.24 16.58
N GLY A 106 20.66 7.05 16.86
CA GLY A 106 20.79 6.38 18.16
C GLY A 106 20.03 7.02 19.33
N ARG A 107 19.13 7.97 19.05
CA ARG A 107 18.36 8.66 20.10
C ARG A 107 17.35 7.75 20.79
N TRP A 108 16.72 6.82 20.07
CA TRP A 108 15.66 5.97 20.59
C TRP A 108 16.06 4.48 20.62
N ASP A 109 15.63 3.78 21.65
CA ASP A 109 15.68 2.33 21.71
C ASP A 109 14.48 1.74 20.95
N LEU A 110 14.74 1.29 19.72
CA LEU A 110 13.75 0.71 18.83
C LEU A 110 13.83 -0.83 18.77
N SER A 111 14.55 -1.46 19.69
CA SER A 111 14.77 -2.91 19.72
C SER A 111 13.49 -3.74 19.89
N SER A 112 12.42 -3.12 20.39
CA SER A 112 11.11 -3.75 20.54
C SER A 112 10.33 -3.87 19.23
N VAL A 113 10.62 -3.02 18.23
CA VAL A 113 9.87 -3.00 16.97
C VAL A 113 10.11 -4.27 16.16
N ARG A 114 9.05 -4.98 15.82
CA ARG A 114 9.06 -6.23 15.06
C ARG A 114 8.44 -6.09 13.68
N SER A 115 7.45 -5.21 13.54
CA SER A 115 6.83 -4.96 12.25
C SER A 115 6.39 -3.52 12.06
N MET A 116 6.48 -3.08 10.80
CA MET A 116 5.84 -1.86 10.31
C MET A 116 4.93 -2.26 9.17
N SER A 117 3.67 -1.83 9.19
CA SER A 117 2.70 -2.16 8.15
C SER A 117 2.06 -0.92 7.54
N SER A 118 1.88 -0.96 6.22
CA SER A 118 1.24 0.09 5.45
C SER A 118 0.16 -0.47 4.54
N SER A 119 -0.85 0.34 4.26
CA SER A 119 -1.85 0.08 3.23
C SER A 119 -2.46 1.40 2.77
N GLY A 120 -3.02 1.42 1.56
CA GLY A 120 -3.76 2.57 1.02
C GLY A 120 -2.93 3.55 0.20
N SER A 121 -1.61 3.48 0.26
CA SER A 121 -0.68 4.25 -0.57
C SER A 121 0.59 3.44 -0.81
N MET A 122 1.25 3.71 -1.93
CA MET A 122 2.53 3.06 -2.25
C MET A 122 3.62 3.44 -1.25
N TRP A 123 4.48 2.49 -0.94
CA TRP A 123 5.63 2.67 -0.06
C TRP A 123 6.91 2.31 -0.83
N SER A 124 7.76 3.31 -1.10
CA SER A 124 8.94 3.13 -1.95
C SER A 124 9.98 2.17 -1.35
N GLN A 125 10.71 1.49 -2.22
CA GLN A 125 11.79 0.58 -1.82
C GLN A 125 12.90 1.30 -1.04
N GLU A 126 13.21 2.52 -1.47
CA GLU A 126 14.27 3.32 -0.86
C GLU A 126 13.93 3.66 0.59
N ASN A 127 12.72 4.14 0.84
CA ASN A 127 12.26 4.47 2.18
C ASN A 127 12.19 3.23 3.08
N LYS A 128 11.70 2.09 2.57
CA LYS A 128 11.73 0.80 3.29
C LYS A 128 13.14 0.41 3.68
N ARG A 129 14.09 0.51 2.74
CA ARG A 129 15.50 0.18 2.97
C ARG A 129 16.12 1.09 4.02
N GLY A 130 15.84 2.39 3.97
CA GLY A 130 16.28 3.36 4.98
C GLY A 130 15.79 3.00 6.38
N LEU A 131 14.49 2.75 6.54
CA LEU A 131 13.91 2.35 7.83
C LEU A 131 14.49 1.02 8.35
N LEU A 132 14.65 0.02 7.48
CA LEU A 132 15.28 -1.26 7.84
C LEU A 132 16.77 -1.11 8.18
N GLY A 133 17.45 -0.08 7.68
CA GLY A 133 18.82 0.27 8.10
C GLY A 133 18.88 0.69 9.57
N HIS A 134 17.86 1.38 10.08
CA HIS A 134 17.77 1.79 11.49
C HIS A 134 17.13 0.72 12.38
N ILE A 135 16.27 -0.14 11.84
CA ILE A 135 15.50 -1.14 12.59
C ILE A 135 15.61 -2.51 11.87
N PRO A 136 16.82 -3.11 11.85
CA PRO A 136 17.10 -4.28 11.03
C PRO A 136 16.36 -5.55 11.47
N GLN A 137 15.89 -5.61 12.72
CA GLN A 137 15.10 -6.72 13.23
C GLN A 137 13.62 -6.66 12.81
N ALA A 138 13.17 -5.53 12.23
CA ALA A 138 11.78 -5.37 11.84
C ALA A 138 11.49 -6.02 10.49
N MET A 139 10.23 -6.39 10.29
CA MET A 139 9.66 -6.73 8.99
C MET A 139 8.73 -5.59 8.54
N ILE A 140 8.87 -5.18 7.30
CA ILE A 140 7.95 -4.24 6.67
C ILE A 140 6.94 -5.03 5.86
N ALA A 141 5.65 -4.80 6.10
CA ALA A 141 4.55 -5.41 5.38
C ALA A 141 3.74 -4.33 4.64
N ASP A 142 3.64 -4.47 3.32
CA ASP A 142 2.69 -3.73 2.52
C ASP A 142 1.48 -4.60 2.25
N SER A 143 0.30 -4.02 2.38
CA SER A 143 -0.94 -4.66 1.98
C SER A 143 -1.78 -3.71 1.15
N PHE A 144 -2.50 -4.24 0.18
CA PHE A 144 -3.50 -3.48 -0.50
C PHE A 144 -4.88 -4.13 -0.35
N GLY A 145 -5.88 -3.28 -0.37
CA GLY A 145 -7.26 -3.68 -0.21
C GLY A 145 -8.18 -2.48 -0.32
N SER A 146 -9.45 -2.72 -0.21
CA SER A 146 -10.47 -1.68 -0.16
C SER A 146 -11.50 -2.01 0.92
N SER A 147 -12.43 -1.08 1.18
CA SER A 147 -13.55 -1.35 2.09
C SER A 147 -14.45 -2.48 1.60
N GLU A 148 -14.51 -2.68 0.30
CA GLU A 148 -15.26 -3.75 -0.37
C GLU A 148 -14.52 -5.09 -0.41
N ALA A 149 -13.19 -5.06 -0.21
CA ALA A 149 -12.31 -6.20 -0.39
C ALA A 149 -11.06 -6.09 0.48
N VAL A 150 -11.16 -6.52 1.73
CA VAL A 150 -10.04 -6.50 2.67
C VAL A 150 -9.07 -7.65 2.33
N GLY A 151 -7.77 -7.33 2.22
CA GLY A 151 -6.73 -8.36 2.04
C GLY A 151 -6.62 -8.89 0.62
N LEU A 152 -6.63 -8.01 -0.38
CA LEU A 152 -6.43 -8.37 -1.79
C LEU A 152 -5.02 -8.91 -2.05
N GLY A 153 -4.02 -8.38 -1.38
CA GLY A 153 -2.65 -8.86 -1.50
C GLY A 153 -1.74 -8.26 -0.43
N ALA A 154 -0.62 -8.92 -0.19
CA ALA A 154 0.39 -8.47 0.75
C ALA A 154 1.80 -8.75 0.22
N SER A 155 2.74 -7.87 0.57
CA SER A 155 4.17 -8.08 0.37
C SER A 155 4.92 -7.87 1.68
N ALA A 156 6.09 -8.50 1.81
CA ALA A 156 6.94 -8.35 2.98
C ALA A 156 8.37 -8.02 2.55
N SER A 157 9.03 -7.19 3.34
CA SER A 157 10.44 -6.83 3.17
C SER A 157 11.14 -6.90 4.52
N ALA A 158 12.37 -7.39 4.54
CA ALA A 158 13.22 -7.47 5.73
C ALA A 158 14.66 -7.07 5.37
N ALA A 159 15.47 -6.79 6.38
CA ALA A 159 16.87 -6.49 6.15
C ALA A 159 17.57 -7.66 5.44
N GLY A 160 18.33 -7.36 4.38
CA GLY A 160 18.99 -8.37 3.55
C GLY A 160 18.11 -9.02 2.47
N MET A 161 16.82 -8.72 2.41
CA MET A 161 15.94 -9.10 1.31
C MET A 161 15.84 -7.96 0.31
N GLU A 162 15.72 -8.30 -0.97
CA GLU A 162 15.40 -7.29 -1.99
C GLU A 162 13.97 -6.80 -1.78
N ALA A 163 13.82 -5.53 -1.40
CA ALA A 163 12.51 -4.94 -1.22
C ALA A 163 11.83 -4.78 -2.59
N GLN A 164 10.61 -5.28 -2.73
CA GLN A 164 9.82 -5.13 -3.94
C GLN A 164 8.71 -4.10 -3.71
N THR A 165 8.52 -3.19 -4.65
CA THR A 165 7.39 -2.26 -4.68
C THR A 165 6.33 -2.79 -5.63
N ALA A 166 5.06 -2.68 -5.24
CA ALA A 166 3.89 -3.08 -6.03
C ALA A 166 3.83 -4.57 -6.45
N ALA A 167 4.71 -5.44 -5.93
CA ALA A 167 4.63 -6.88 -6.11
C ALA A 167 4.01 -7.53 -4.86
N PHE A 168 2.87 -8.16 -5.02
CA PHE A 168 2.09 -8.70 -3.90
C PHE A 168 1.86 -10.20 -4.07
N MET A 169 1.95 -10.94 -2.98
CA MET A 169 1.42 -12.30 -2.93
C MET A 169 -0.09 -12.26 -2.96
N LEU A 170 -0.69 -13.04 -3.85
CA LEU A 170 -2.14 -13.19 -3.88
C LEU A 170 -2.64 -13.99 -2.67
N GLY A 171 -3.69 -13.49 -2.03
CA GLY A 171 -4.41 -14.24 -1.02
C GLY A 171 -5.11 -15.49 -1.63
N PRO A 172 -5.46 -16.50 -0.82
CA PRO A 172 -6.08 -17.74 -1.31
C PRO A 172 -7.46 -17.52 -1.98
N ASN A 173 -8.11 -16.41 -1.69
CA ASN A 173 -9.41 -16.03 -2.23
C ASN A 173 -9.31 -14.87 -3.23
N THR A 174 -8.11 -14.55 -3.70
CA THR A 174 -7.87 -13.45 -4.63
C THR A 174 -7.63 -13.97 -6.03
N GLY A 175 -8.12 -13.26 -7.04
CA GLY A 175 -7.91 -13.55 -8.45
C GLY A 175 -7.81 -12.26 -9.26
N VAL A 176 -7.30 -12.37 -10.47
CA VAL A 176 -7.29 -11.28 -11.45
C VAL A 176 -8.11 -11.71 -12.64
N PHE A 177 -9.04 -10.88 -13.09
CA PHE A 177 -9.99 -11.18 -14.14
C PHE A 177 -10.02 -10.07 -15.18
N THR A 178 -10.14 -10.46 -16.44
CA THR A 178 -10.41 -9.54 -17.54
C THR A 178 -11.78 -8.86 -17.36
N GLU A 179 -12.06 -7.81 -18.11
CA GLU A 179 -13.34 -7.09 -18.01
C GLU A 179 -14.56 -7.99 -18.34
N ASP A 180 -14.38 -8.99 -19.20
CA ASP A 180 -15.38 -10.00 -19.56
C ASP A 180 -15.49 -11.17 -18.55
N GLY A 181 -14.68 -11.17 -17.48
CA GLY A 181 -14.77 -12.11 -16.37
C GLY A 181 -13.97 -13.41 -16.55
N ARG A 182 -13.04 -13.47 -17.49
CA ARG A 182 -12.09 -14.58 -17.65
C ARG A 182 -10.89 -14.35 -16.72
N ARG A 183 -10.40 -15.40 -16.09
CA ARG A 183 -9.21 -15.33 -15.23
C ARG A 183 -7.95 -15.04 -16.06
N VAL A 184 -7.12 -14.14 -15.59
CA VAL A 184 -5.82 -13.81 -16.21
C VAL A 184 -4.83 -14.92 -15.88
N GLU A 185 -4.18 -15.47 -16.92
CA GLU A 185 -3.15 -16.50 -16.76
C GLU A 185 -1.82 -15.89 -16.28
N PRO A 186 -1.15 -16.51 -15.29
CA PRO A 186 0.16 -16.07 -14.84
C PRO A 186 1.19 -15.99 -15.96
N GLY A 187 1.93 -14.89 -16.03
CA GLY A 187 2.98 -14.68 -17.05
C GLY A 187 2.47 -14.32 -18.44
N SER A 188 1.16 -14.18 -18.66
CA SER A 188 0.60 -13.79 -19.96
C SER A 188 0.88 -12.34 -20.35
N GLY A 189 1.19 -11.46 -19.40
CA GLY A 189 1.28 -10.01 -19.60
C GLY A 189 -0.07 -9.32 -19.79
N GLU A 190 -1.18 -10.08 -19.67
CA GLU A 190 -2.53 -9.54 -19.77
C GLU A 190 -2.89 -8.80 -18.48
N ARG A 191 -3.59 -7.69 -18.64
CA ARG A 191 -4.07 -6.87 -17.53
C ARG A 191 -5.49 -7.25 -17.15
N GLY A 192 -5.78 -7.26 -15.86
CA GLY A 192 -7.12 -7.54 -15.36
C GLY A 192 -7.44 -6.78 -14.08
N LEU A 193 -8.68 -6.91 -13.66
CA LEU A 193 -9.20 -6.36 -12.42
C LEU A 193 -8.94 -7.33 -11.27
N VAL A 194 -8.39 -6.83 -10.18
CA VAL A 194 -8.20 -7.62 -8.96
C VAL A 194 -9.54 -7.85 -8.30
N ALA A 195 -9.78 -9.08 -7.89
CA ALA A 195 -11.01 -9.50 -7.25
C ALA A 195 -10.74 -10.39 -6.03
N VAL A 196 -11.61 -10.33 -5.03
CA VAL A 196 -11.58 -11.23 -3.86
C VAL A 196 -12.94 -11.89 -3.69
N SER A 197 -12.93 -13.17 -3.28
CA SER A 197 -14.12 -13.95 -2.93
C SER A 197 -14.18 -14.26 -1.43
N GLY A 198 -15.22 -14.93 -0.98
CA GLY A 198 -15.41 -15.34 0.40
C GLY A 198 -16.36 -14.42 1.17
N PHE A 199 -15.95 -13.89 2.31
CA PHE A 199 -16.77 -13.01 3.14
C PHE A 199 -16.81 -11.59 2.58
N LEU A 200 -17.82 -11.31 1.77
CA LEU A 200 -18.01 -10.04 1.09
C LEU A 200 -19.21 -9.26 1.66
N PRO A 201 -19.18 -7.92 1.58
CA PRO A 201 -20.38 -7.10 1.80
C PRO A 201 -21.54 -7.57 0.92
N MET A 202 -22.77 -7.37 1.38
CA MET A 202 -23.96 -7.68 0.58
C MET A 202 -24.11 -6.74 -0.62
N GLY A 203 -23.68 -5.49 -0.47
CA GLY A 203 -23.74 -4.45 -1.49
C GLY A 203 -23.61 -3.08 -0.86
N TYR A 204 -23.75 -2.05 -1.68
CA TYR A 204 -23.89 -0.66 -1.21
C TYR A 204 -25.34 -0.37 -0.84
N TYR A 205 -25.52 0.37 0.24
CA TYR A 205 -26.85 0.71 0.72
C TYR A 205 -27.58 1.60 -0.28
N LYS A 206 -28.76 1.17 -0.74
CA LYS A 206 -29.59 1.88 -1.74
C LYS A 206 -28.89 2.22 -3.07
N ASP A 207 -27.88 1.43 -3.45
CA ASP A 207 -27.17 1.59 -4.72
C ASP A 207 -26.97 0.21 -5.38
N GLU A 208 -28.01 -0.25 -6.04
CA GLU A 208 -28.03 -1.57 -6.68
C GLU A 208 -27.12 -1.60 -7.91
N GLU A 209 -27.05 -0.50 -8.66
CA GLU A 209 -26.22 -0.41 -9.86
C GLU A 209 -24.74 -0.54 -9.54
N LYS A 210 -24.26 0.23 -8.57
CA LYS A 210 -22.87 0.14 -8.10
C LYS A 210 -22.60 -1.21 -7.46
N SER A 211 -23.56 -1.77 -6.71
CA SER A 211 -23.45 -3.10 -6.10
C SER A 211 -23.28 -4.17 -7.17
N ALA A 212 -24.05 -4.15 -8.23
CA ALA A 212 -23.96 -5.11 -9.34
C ALA A 212 -22.63 -4.99 -10.12
N LYS A 213 -22.12 -3.77 -10.28
CA LYS A 213 -20.81 -3.52 -10.92
C LYS A 213 -19.64 -4.02 -10.09
N THR A 214 -19.73 -3.89 -8.75
CA THR A 214 -18.65 -4.24 -7.83
C THR A 214 -18.69 -5.72 -7.43
N PHE A 215 -19.87 -6.26 -7.13
CA PHE A 215 -20.02 -7.63 -6.63
C PHE A 215 -20.53 -8.55 -7.75
N ARG A 216 -19.60 -9.07 -8.54
CA ARG A 216 -19.89 -9.85 -9.77
C ARG A 216 -19.87 -11.35 -9.50
N ILE A 217 -20.59 -12.10 -10.31
CA ILE A 217 -20.47 -13.56 -10.37
C ILE A 217 -19.52 -13.90 -11.52
N MET A 218 -18.38 -14.51 -11.21
CA MET A 218 -17.39 -14.99 -12.18
C MET A 218 -17.00 -16.42 -11.78
N GLU A 219 -16.87 -17.33 -12.74
CA GLU A 219 -16.57 -18.75 -12.48
C GLU A 219 -17.57 -19.41 -11.50
N GLY A 220 -18.84 -18.96 -11.46
CA GLY A 220 -19.85 -19.45 -10.52
C GLY A 220 -19.68 -18.98 -9.08
N VAL A 221 -18.73 -18.15 -8.77
CA VAL A 221 -18.42 -17.59 -7.44
C VAL A 221 -18.70 -16.09 -7.41
N ARG A 222 -19.13 -15.60 -6.25
CA ARG A 222 -19.31 -14.16 -6.04
C ARG A 222 -17.98 -13.51 -5.65
N TRP A 223 -17.60 -12.48 -6.41
CA TRP A 223 -16.37 -11.72 -6.27
C TRP A 223 -16.65 -10.24 -6.00
N SER A 224 -15.85 -9.61 -5.16
CA SER A 224 -15.75 -8.15 -5.07
C SER A 224 -14.64 -7.66 -5.99
N VAL A 225 -14.97 -6.74 -6.89
CA VAL A 225 -14.09 -6.15 -7.90
C VAL A 225 -14.05 -4.64 -7.68
N PRO A 226 -13.21 -4.12 -6.78
CA PRO A 226 -13.22 -2.71 -6.38
C PRO A 226 -12.65 -1.74 -7.43
N GLY A 227 -12.03 -2.27 -8.50
CA GLY A 227 -11.56 -1.47 -9.64
C GLY A 227 -10.04 -1.30 -9.71
N ASP A 228 -9.29 -2.05 -8.91
CA ASP A 228 -7.83 -2.08 -8.98
C ASP A 228 -7.38 -2.98 -10.12
N TRP A 229 -6.41 -2.51 -10.93
CA TRP A 229 -5.85 -3.24 -12.07
C TRP A 229 -4.49 -3.84 -11.73
N ALA A 230 -4.23 -5.01 -12.29
CA ALA A 230 -2.97 -5.72 -12.09
C ALA A 230 -2.59 -6.61 -13.28
N GLU A 231 -1.32 -7.00 -13.31
CA GLU A 231 -0.77 -8.11 -14.08
C GLU A 231 -0.43 -9.26 -13.11
N VAL A 232 -0.52 -10.49 -13.56
CA VAL A 232 -0.06 -11.65 -12.78
C VAL A 232 1.28 -12.12 -13.36
N ASN A 233 2.32 -12.05 -12.55
CA ASN A 233 3.65 -12.51 -12.92
C ASN A 233 3.70 -14.04 -13.10
N ALA A 234 4.72 -14.54 -13.79
CA ALA A 234 4.89 -15.97 -14.02
C ALA A 234 5.06 -16.79 -12.72
N ASP A 235 5.54 -16.18 -11.65
CA ASP A 235 5.66 -16.79 -10.32
C ASP A 235 4.36 -16.75 -9.50
N GLY A 236 3.28 -16.21 -10.08
CA GLY A 236 1.98 -16.08 -9.42
C GLY A 236 1.85 -14.84 -8.52
N THR A 237 2.87 -14.00 -8.41
CA THR A 237 2.74 -12.72 -7.72
C THR A 237 1.97 -11.72 -8.57
N LEU A 238 1.35 -10.75 -7.91
CA LEU A 238 0.56 -9.70 -8.54
C LEU A 238 1.40 -8.42 -8.62
N LYS A 239 1.50 -7.86 -9.80
CA LYS A 239 2.00 -6.50 -10.01
C LYS A 239 0.82 -5.54 -10.08
N LEU A 240 0.62 -4.76 -9.02
CA LEU A 240 -0.43 -3.76 -8.96
C LEU A 240 -0.10 -2.61 -9.91
N LEU A 241 -1.05 -2.22 -10.75
CA LEU A 241 -0.90 -1.13 -11.71
C LEU A 241 -1.52 0.18 -11.22
N GLY A 242 -2.61 0.09 -10.45
CA GLY A 242 -3.33 1.23 -9.91
C GLY A 242 -4.85 1.13 -10.10
N ARG A 243 -5.57 2.18 -9.73
CA ARG A 243 -7.03 2.23 -9.85
C ARG A 243 -7.48 2.69 -11.21
N GLY A 244 -8.42 1.96 -11.81
CA GLY A 244 -8.99 2.30 -13.10
C GLY A 244 -9.71 3.65 -13.15
N SER A 245 -10.20 4.15 -12.01
CA SER A 245 -10.87 5.46 -11.91
C SER A 245 -9.93 6.66 -12.08
N VAL A 246 -8.62 6.47 -11.90
CA VAL A 246 -7.59 7.51 -12.08
C VAL A 246 -6.70 7.24 -13.29
N CYS A 247 -7.05 6.23 -14.08
CA CYS A 247 -6.28 5.84 -15.26
C CYS A 247 -6.34 6.94 -16.33
N ILE A 248 -5.18 7.35 -16.82
CA ILE A 248 -5.04 8.34 -17.90
C ILE A 248 -5.19 7.64 -19.25
N ASN A 249 -6.12 8.10 -20.08
CA ASN A 249 -6.37 7.54 -21.40
C ASN A 249 -5.67 8.38 -22.47
N THR A 250 -4.46 8.00 -22.85
CA THR A 250 -3.64 8.73 -23.81
C THR A 250 -3.44 7.96 -25.11
N GLY A 251 -3.99 8.47 -26.21
CA GLY A 251 -3.86 7.85 -27.54
C GLY A 251 -4.46 6.44 -27.63
N GLY A 252 -5.47 6.11 -26.83
CA GLY A 252 -6.08 4.77 -26.77
C GLY A 252 -5.39 3.82 -25.79
N GLU A 253 -4.28 4.24 -25.17
CA GLU A 253 -3.55 3.46 -24.17
C GLU A 253 -3.95 3.87 -22.75
N LYS A 254 -4.04 2.89 -21.85
CA LYS A 254 -4.29 3.12 -20.43
C LYS A 254 -2.95 3.27 -19.70
N VAL A 255 -2.76 4.41 -19.04
CA VAL A 255 -1.60 4.70 -18.20
C VAL A 255 -2.05 4.89 -16.76
N PHE A 256 -1.47 4.12 -15.87
CA PHE A 256 -1.74 4.24 -14.43
C PHE A 256 -0.77 5.26 -13.83
N PRO A 257 -1.28 6.33 -13.19
CA PRO A 257 -0.43 7.38 -12.61
C PRO A 257 0.66 6.82 -11.72
N GLU A 258 0.32 5.86 -10.88
CA GLU A 258 1.19 5.29 -9.84
C GLU A 258 2.47 4.66 -10.43
N GLU A 259 2.39 4.03 -11.60
CA GLU A 259 3.59 3.44 -12.24
C GLU A 259 4.57 4.51 -12.76
N VAL A 260 4.03 5.66 -13.19
CA VAL A 260 4.83 6.79 -13.66
C VAL A 260 5.40 7.57 -12.48
N GLU A 261 4.62 7.79 -11.43
CA GLU A 261 5.05 8.40 -10.18
C GLU A 261 6.21 7.64 -9.54
N GLU A 262 6.10 6.31 -9.47
CA GLU A 262 7.17 5.46 -8.93
C GLU A 262 8.46 5.55 -9.79
N ALA A 263 8.32 5.61 -11.11
CA ALA A 263 9.47 5.82 -11.98
C ALA A 263 10.11 7.20 -11.75
N LEU A 264 9.31 8.25 -11.61
CA LEU A 264 9.79 9.62 -11.35
C LEU A 264 10.50 9.73 -10.00
N LYS A 265 9.96 9.13 -8.94
CA LYS A 265 10.53 9.14 -7.58
C LYS A 265 11.89 8.43 -7.46
N ARG A 266 12.27 7.62 -8.45
CA ARG A 266 13.63 7.03 -8.54
C ARG A 266 14.66 7.96 -9.14
N HIS A 267 14.25 9.11 -9.66
CA HIS A 267 15.18 10.10 -10.21
C HIS A 267 15.78 10.95 -9.09
N ALA A 268 17.10 11.09 -9.07
CA ALA A 268 17.83 11.78 -7.99
C ALA A 268 17.43 13.25 -7.74
N SER A 269 16.73 13.90 -8.69
CA SER A 269 16.23 15.26 -8.54
C SER A 269 14.78 15.36 -8.07
N VAL A 270 14.12 14.23 -7.80
CA VAL A 270 12.69 14.17 -7.46
C VAL A 270 12.52 13.67 -6.02
N ARG A 271 11.97 14.50 -5.17
CA ARG A 271 11.60 14.17 -3.81
C ARG A 271 10.23 13.51 -3.74
N ASP A 272 9.25 14.07 -4.45
CA ASP A 272 7.92 13.49 -4.59
C ASP A 272 7.30 13.83 -5.95
N ALA A 273 6.36 13.04 -6.41
CA ALA A 273 5.69 13.22 -7.69
C ALA A 273 4.24 12.74 -7.64
N VAL A 274 3.37 13.50 -8.28
CA VAL A 274 1.98 13.12 -8.59
C VAL A 274 1.78 13.25 -10.11
N VAL A 275 1.10 12.29 -10.70
CA VAL A 275 0.85 12.24 -12.13
C VAL A 275 -0.65 12.33 -12.41
N VAL A 276 -1.02 13.22 -13.31
CA VAL A 276 -2.43 13.46 -13.68
C VAL A 276 -2.62 13.48 -15.19
N GLY A 277 -3.82 13.09 -15.62
CA GLY A 277 -4.28 13.30 -16.99
C GLY A 277 -4.75 14.72 -17.20
N VAL A 278 -4.20 15.41 -18.22
CA VAL A 278 -4.67 16.73 -18.63
C VAL A 278 -5.30 16.60 -20.02
N PRO A 279 -6.46 17.20 -20.27
CA PRO A 279 -7.11 17.14 -21.57
C PRO A 279 -6.17 17.49 -22.72
N ASP A 280 -6.18 16.69 -23.77
CA ASP A 280 -5.34 16.87 -24.96
C ASP A 280 -6.16 16.61 -26.22
N PRO A 281 -6.24 17.56 -27.16
CA PRO A 281 -7.09 17.42 -28.37
C PRO A 281 -6.68 16.28 -29.29
N ARG A 282 -5.41 15.84 -29.25
CA ARG A 282 -4.86 14.81 -30.12
C ARG A 282 -4.92 13.41 -29.47
N PHE A 283 -4.69 13.35 -28.17
CA PHE A 283 -4.52 12.08 -27.45
C PHE A 283 -5.66 11.76 -26.48
N GLY A 284 -6.66 12.65 -26.35
CA GLY A 284 -7.68 12.59 -25.31
C GLY A 284 -7.17 13.17 -24.01
N GLU A 285 -6.11 12.57 -23.46
CA GLU A 285 -5.36 13.10 -22.31
C GLU A 285 -3.86 13.01 -22.58
N ARG A 286 -3.10 13.94 -22.02
CA ARG A 286 -1.64 13.88 -21.92
C ARG A 286 -1.22 13.72 -20.47
N ILE A 287 -0.09 13.09 -20.26
CA ILE A 287 0.47 12.86 -18.94
C ILE A 287 1.18 14.12 -18.47
N CYS A 288 0.74 14.67 -17.35
CA CYS A 288 1.36 15.79 -16.65
C CYS A 288 1.98 15.26 -15.34
N ALA A 289 3.27 15.50 -15.15
CA ALA A 289 3.97 15.25 -13.91
C ALA A 289 3.98 16.53 -13.05
N VAL A 290 3.46 16.47 -11.85
CA VAL A 290 3.62 17.48 -10.81
C VAL A 290 4.71 16.98 -9.88
N VAL A 291 5.80 17.73 -9.74
CA VAL A 291 7.02 17.25 -9.07
C VAL A 291 7.43 18.23 -7.97
N GLU A 292 7.68 17.69 -6.79
CA GLU A 292 8.45 18.34 -5.73
C GLU A 292 9.91 17.95 -5.91
N PRO A 293 10.83 18.91 -6.19
CA PRO A 293 12.22 18.59 -6.44
C PRO A 293 13.01 18.39 -5.15
N GLU A 294 14.13 17.70 -5.23
CA GLU A 294 15.15 17.71 -4.19
C GLU A 294 15.74 19.12 -3.99
N ALA A 295 16.18 19.41 -2.77
CA ALA A 295 16.65 20.74 -2.39
C ALA A 295 17.81 21.22 -3.28
N GLY A 296 17.64 22.39 -3.91
CA GLY A 296 18.65 23.02 -4.75
C GLY A 296 18.76 22.45 -6.18
N VAL A 297 17.85 21.56 -6.58
CA VAL A 297 17.81 20.95 -7.92
C VAL A 297 16.51 21.33 -8.62
N LEU A 298 16.57 21.66 -9.90
CA LEU A 298 15.38 21.95 -10.71
C LEU A 298 15.36 20.98 -11.91
N PRO A 299 14.56 19.91 -11.87
CA PRO A 299 14.49 18.95 -12.96
C PRO A 299 13.81 19.56 -14.20
N THR A 300 14.22 19.11 -15.38
CA THR A 300 13.57 19.49 -16.64
C THR A 300 12.63 18.38 -17.13
N LEU A 301 11.62 18.76 -17.92
CA LEU A 301 10.73 17.78 -18.56
C LEU A 301 11.53 16.76 -19.41
N ALA A 302 12.55 17.20 -20.11
CA ALA A 302 13.36 16.34 -20.98
C ALA A 302 14.09 15.24 -20.18
N GLU A 303 14.71 15.62 -19.06
CA GLU A 303 15.40 14.68 -18.16
C GLU A 303 14.43 13.65 -17.56
N LEU A 304 13.32 14.12 -16.99
CA LEU A 304 12.35 13.25 -16.36
C LEU A 304 11.64 12.34 -17.38
N SER A 305 11.30 12.86 -18.57
CA SER A 305 10.73 12.04 -19.65
C SER A 305 11.70 10.98 -20.15
N ALA A 306 12.98 11.31 -20.32
CA ALA A 306 14.01 10.35 -20.70
C ALA A 306 14.19 9.25 -19.62
N HIS A 307 14.18 9.63 -18.35
CA HIS A 307 14.27 8.72 -17.23
C HIS A 307 13.09 7.75 -17.21
N VAL A 308 11.85 8.25 -17.30
CA VAL A 308 10.65 7.41 -17.37
C VAL A 308 10.69 6.48 -18.58
N HIS A 309 11.10 7.00 -19.74
CA HIS A 309 11.23 6.23 -20.99
C HIS A 309 12.25 5.09 -20.89
N SER A 310 13.27 5.21 -20.06
CA SER A 310 14.26 4.16 -19.82
C SER A 310 13.72 2.98 -19.00
N GLN A 311 12.61 3.18 -18.28
CA GLN A 311 12.02 2.17 -17.38
C GLN A 311 10.64 1.69 -17.84
N LEU A 312 9.89 2.53 -18.55
CA LEU A 312 8.53 2.29 -18.97
C LEU A 312 8.36 2.50 -20.49
N ALA A 313 7.25 2.03 -21.04
CA ALA A 313 6.91 2.26 -22.45
C ALA A 313 6.83 3.77 -22.76
N GLY A 314 7.31 4.19 -23.91
CA GLY A 314 7.49 5.62 -24.27
C GLY A 314 6.21 6.46 -24.24
N TYR A 315 5.04 5.87 -24.47
CA TYR A 315 3.77 6.60 -24.36
C TYR A 315 3.40 6.97 -22.91
N LYS A 316 4.06 6.38 -21.91
CA LYS A 316 3.89 6.66 -20.47
C LYS A 316 4.74 7.83 -19.99
N ALA A 317 5.70 8.31 -20.79
CA ALA A 317 6.55 9.42 -20.42
C ALA A 317 5.73 10.72 -20.31
N PRO A 318 5.98 11.56 -19.27
CA PRO A 318 5.32 12.84 -19.11
C PRO A 318 5.56 13.75 -20.33
N ARG A 319 4.51 14.47 -20.73
CA ARG A 319 4.55 15.50 -21.79
C ARG A 319 4.43 16.92 -21.24
N GLU A 320 4.14 17.03 -19.98
CA GLU A 320 4.06 18.27 -19.24
C GLU A 320 4.68 18.11 -17.85
N LEU A 321 5.34 19.15 -17.35
CA LEU A 321 5.95 19.19 -16.04
C LEU A 321 5.50 20.46 -15.31
N VAL A 322 5.01 20.27 -14.11
CA VAL A 322 4.75 21.35 -13.14
C VAL A 322 5.64 21.10 -11.93
N VAL A 323 6.47 22.09 -11.60
CA VAL A 323 7.31 22.02 -10.39
C VAL A 323 6.63 22.82 -9.30
N VAL A 324 6.52 22.23 -8.11
CA VAL A 324 5.89 22.82 -6.92
C VAL A 324 6.87 22.76 -5.74
N ASP A 325 6.72 23.68 -4.80
CA ASP A 325 7.55 23.69 -3.59
C ASP A 325 7.25 22.52 -2.66
N THR A 326 5.99 22.08 -2.64
CA THR A 326 5.53 20.95 -1.81
C THR A 326 4.29 20.32 -2.44
N ILE A 327 4.26 19.01 -2.52
CA ILE A 327 3.05 18.24 -2.84
C ILE A 327 2.25 18.11 -1.56
N GLY A 328 1.11 18.84 -1.49
CA GLY A 328 0.19 18.76 -0.37
C GLY A 328 -0.47 17.38 -0.32
N GLN A 329 -0.45 16.78 0.87
CA GLN A 329 -1.10 15.49 1.15
C GLN A 329 -2.39 15.70 1.93
#